data_8962b9de5141ac7813d7a96f890eb8c9
#
_entry.id   8962b9de5141ac7813d7a96f890eb8c9
#
_cell.length_a   1.000
_cell.length_b   1.000
_cell.length_c   1.000
_cell.angle_alpha   90.00
_cell.angle_beta   90.00
_cell.angle_gamma   90.00
#
_symmetry.space_group_name_H-M   'P 1'
#
loop_
_entity.id
_entity.type
_entity.pdbx_description
1 polymer ?
#
loop_
_entity_poly.entity_id
_entity_poly.type
_entity_poly.pdbx_seq_one_letter_code
_entity_poly.pdbx_strand_id
1 'polypeptide(L)'
;MNERIGEPVRRKEDARLIIGKGTYSDDFNQPGQLYAQVVRSPHAHAHIRGIDSAEAASMPGVVAVFTGTHMQADGLKAIPHVPLPLSGLDISLVNRDGSEAQLAPQLVLPTDRVRYVGQAVAMVVGETVAAAKDGAERVQVDYEALPAVTVTMDALEADVPILYDEWSSNLCIDADVGDSQAADAAFEGAAHVVTFETWIARVTGVPMEPRAAVGVYDRESGRYTLYAGGGAVVRPKMELAEILGIDPEMVRVVAKDVGGNFGTRNSFFPEFAMVPWAAKKLGRPVKWTAERSESFLSDYQGRDLHVTAELALDADGNFLGLRGSNVSNIGAHTVSVVPLTKGVEIMTGVYHIPAAYFRARGVHSNTPPTNPNRSAGRPEVIFVMERLVDLAARQCGFDPIALRRRNMIRPGEMPYANALGMTYDSGTYEAAMDQCLGISDLDGFPARKADSAERGLLRGLGISAYMETSTGAPRERTEMTVRPEGRIDVVIGTLSAGQGHETSFAQLLTEWLDVPLGTVNLITGDTDIVAVGGGSHSGRSMRLAGVVMGMATDIIIEKGKR
;
A
#
# COMPACT_ATOMS: atom_id res chain seq x y z
N MET A 1 -24.72 28.23 -2.39
CA MET A 1 -24.30 27.06 -3.19
C MET A 1 -24.79 25.81 -2.46
N ASN A 2 -25.30 24.85 -3.16
CA ASN A 2 -25.63 23.56 -2.57
C ASN A 2 -24.30 22.84 -2.24
N GLU A 3 -24.08 22.45 -0.97
CA GLU A 3 -22.82 21.83 -0.51
C GLU A 3 -22.99 20.33 -0.26
N ARG A 4 -24.01 19.73 -0.86
CA ARG A 4 -24.43 18.34 -0.67
C ARG A 4 -23.64 17.35 -1.52
N ILE A 5 -23.95 16.08 -1.37
CA ILE A 5 -23.33 14.98 -2.14
C ILE A 5 -23.47 15.24 -3.64
N GLY A 6 -22.37 15.06 -4.38
CA GLY A 6 -22.30 15.25 -5.83
C GLY A 6 -22.02 16.69 -6.29
N GLU A 7 -22.08 17.67 -5.40
CA GLU A 7 -21.78 19.05 -5.75
C GLU A 7 -20.27 19.33 -5.73
N PRO A 8 -19.73 20.11 -6.67
CA PRO A 8 -18.31 20.45 -6.73
C PRO A 8 -17.98 21.58 -5.73
N VAL A 9 -17.76 21.21 -4.47
CA VAL A 9 -17.37 22.15 -3.42
C VAL A 9 -15.86 22.33 -3.36
N ARG A 10 -15.41 23.52 -2.88
CA ARG A 10 -14.00 23.72 -2.55
C ARG A 10 -13.65 22.94 -1.30
N ARG A 11 -12.48 22.30 -1.30
CA ARG A 11 -12.02 21.54 -0.13
C ARG A 11 -11.80 22.45 1.07
N LYS A 12 -12.35 22.06 2.22
CA LYS A 12 -12.21 22.81 3.49
C LYS A 12 -10.75 22.92 3.93
N GLU A 13 -10.05 21.81 3.88
CA GLU A 13 -8.66 21.69 4.28
C GLU A 13 -7.70 22.54 3.45
N ASP A 14 -8.01 22.82 2.18
CA ASP A 14 -7.15 23.61 1.32
C ASP A 14 -6.92 25.03 1.88
N ALA A 15 -7.91 25.61 2.52
CA ALA A 15 -7.80 26.95 3.09
C ALA A 15 -6.63 27.11 4.07
N ARG A 16 -6.30 26.07 4.86
CA ARG A 16 -5.14 26.08 5.76
C ARG A 16 -3.87 25.53 5.10
N LEU A 17 -3.99 24.57 4.20
CA LEU A 17 -2.82 23.92 3.58
C LEU A 17 -2.09 24.87 2.63
N ILE A 18 -2.81 25.61 1.76
CA ILE A 18 -2.20 26.50 0.76
C ILE A 18 -1.53 27.74 1.36
N ILE A 19 -1.81 28.08 2.61
CA ILE A 19 -1.17 29.20 3.33
C ILE A 19 -0.09 28.73 4.32
N GLY A 20 0.35 27.47 4.24
CA GLY A 20 1.42 26.90 5.05
C GLY A 20 1.03 26.61 6.51
N LYS A 21 -0.27 26.44 6.82
CA LYS A 21 -0.76 26.07 8.17
C LYS A 21 -1.04 24.56 8.31
N GLY A 22 -0.59 23.74 7.35
CA GLY A 22 -0.54 22.29 7.49
C GLY A 22 0.46 21.91 8.58
N THR A 23 0.26 20.74 9.20
CA THR A 23 1.18 20.16 10.18
C THR A 23 1.52 18.75 9.70
N TYR A 24 2.64 18.60 9.03
CA TYR A 24 3.17 17.34 8.51
C TYR A 24 4.12 16.68 9.53
N SER A 25 4.59 15.48 9.25
CA SER A 25 5.42 14.73 10.21
C SER A 25 6.69 15.48 10.61
N ASP A 26 7.31 16.21 9.69
CA ASP A 26 8.53 16.98 9.98
C ASP A 26 8.27 18.31 10.70
N ASP A 27 7.02 18.78 10.77
CA ASP A 27 6.64 19.97 11.52
C ASP A 27 6.52 19.72 13.03
N PHE A 28 6.43 18.45 13.47
CA PHE A 28 6.45 18.11 14.88
C PHE A 28 7.85 18.33 15.46
N ASN A 29 7.92 19.16 16.48
CA ASN A 29 9.14 19.43 17.23
C ASN A 29 8.85 19.42 18.74
N GLN A 30 9.84 18.97 19.51
CA GLN A 30 9.76 18.88 20.96
C GLN A 30 10.91 19.64 21.63
N PRO A 31 10.67 20.34 22.74
CA PRO A 31 11.74 21.03 23.46
C PRO A 31 12.88 20.07 23.82
N GLY A 32 14.13 20.48 23.55
CA GLY A 32 15.31 19.71 23.87
C GLY A 32 15.50 18.44 23.06
N GLN A 33 14.82 18.30 21.90
CA GLN A 33 14.95 17.13 21.04
C GLN A 33 16.36 16.93 20.50
N LEU A 34 16.68 15.66 20.26
CA LEU A 34 17.84 15.19 19.53
C LEU A 34 17.46 14.82 18.12
N TYR A 35 18.46 14.65 17.26
CA TYR A 35 18.26 14.31 15.85
C TYR A 35 18.95 12.99 15.52
N ALA A 36 18.25 12.11 14.81
CA ALA A 36 18.75 10.82 14.39
C ALA A 36 19.10 10.82 12.90
N GLN A 37 20.19 10.13 12.56
CA GLN A 37 20.55 9.75 11.19
C GLN A 37 20.70 8.24 11.13
N VAL A 38 20.13 7.61 10.11
CA VAL A 38 20.20 6.16 9.91
C VAL A 38 21.34 5.82 8.96
N VAL A 39 22.21 4.90 9.38
CA VAL A 39 23.25 4.30 8.52
C VAL A 39 22.62 3.14 7.75
N ARG A 40 22.79 3.14 6.42
CA ARG A 40 22.15 2.16 5.54
C ARG A 40 23.17 1.33 4.78
N SER A 41 22.84 0.05 4.58
CA SER A 41 23.67 -0.89 3.83
C SER A 41 23.78 -0.49 2.36
N PRO A 42 25.00 -0.48 1.80
CA PRO A 42 25.24 -0.41 0.36
C PRO A 42 25.15 -1.78 -0.33
N HIS A 43 25.09 -2.88 0.44
CA HIS A 43 25.07 -4.24 -0.06
C HIS A 43 23.65 -4.79 -0.18
N ALA A 44 23.39 -5.51 -1.26
CA ALA A 44 22.15 -6.25 -1.45
C ALA A 44 22.08 -7.49 -0.53
N HIS A 45 23.24 -8.13 -0.27
CA HIS A 45 23.36 -9.27 0.64
C HIS A 45 24.77 -9.29 1.23
N ALA A 46 24.90 -9.24 2.54
CA ALA A 46 26.18 -9.33 3.23
C ALA A 46 26.03 -9.74 4.68
N HIS A 47 27.00 -10.45 5.23
CA HIS A 47 27.17 -10.56 6.68
C HIS A 47 27.65 -9.23 7.26
N ILE A 48 27.16 -8.90 8.45
CA ILE A 48 27.70 -7.83 9.29
C ILE A 48 28.72 -8.50 10.23
N ARG A 49 30.01 -8.36 9.94
CA ARG A 49 31.09 -8.93 10.76
C ARG A 49 31.36 -8.08 12.00
N GLY A 50 31.09 -6.78 11.90
CA GLY A 50 31.21 -5.84 13.00
C GLY A 50 30.76 -4.44 12.62
N ILE A 51 30.45 -3.64 13.61
CA ILE A 51 30.14 -2.22 13.46
C ILE A 51 31.04 -1.45 14.42
N ASP A 52 32.04 -0.75 13.89
CA ASP A 52 32.86 0.16 14.68
C ASP A 52 32.22 1.55 14.68
N SER A 53 31.83 1.98 15.85
CA SER A 53 31.22 3.28 16.12
C SER A 53 32.06 4.19 17.02
N ALA A 54 33.30 3.80 17.35
CA ALA A 54 34.14 4.54 18.32
C ALA A 54 34.46 5.95 17.85
N GLU A 55 34.86 6.12 16.58
CA GLU A 55 35.11 7.43 15.98
C GLU A 55 33.82 8.28 15.97
N ALA A 56 32.71 7.72 15.50
CA ALA A 56 31.42 8.39 15.48
C ALA A 56 30.98 8.86 16.88
N ALA A 57 31.09 8.00 17.87
CA ALA A 57 30.70 8.31 19.26
C ALA A 57 31.58 9.39 19.92
N SER A 58 32.81 9.58 19.43
CA SER A 58 33.76 10.61 19.93
C SER A 58 33.57 11.98 19.29
N MET A 59 32.76 12.08 18.22
CA MET A 59 32.55 13.33 17.49
C MET A 59 31.79 14.38 18.32
N PRO A 60 32.14 15.65 18.22
CA PRO A 60 31.42 16.73 18.89
C PRO A 60 29.94 16.76 18.51
N GLY A 61 29.08 16.78 19.51
CA GLY A 61 27.63 16.83 19.31
C GLY A 61 26.97 15.50 18.97
N VAL A 62 27.70 14.41 18.81
CA VAL A 62 27.14 13.05 18.79
C VAL A 62 26.84 12.62 20.22
N VAL A 63 25.61 12.14 20.46
CA VAL A 63 25.11 11.75 21.79
C VAL A 63 25.15 10.23 21.96
N ALA A 64 24.81 9.49 20.91
CA ALA A 64 24.82 8.02 20.95
C ALA A 64 24.89 7.42 19.53
N VAL A 65 25.39 6.18 19.46
CA VAL A 65 25.29 5.32 18.29
C VAL A 65 24.63 4.02 18.71
N PHE A 66 23.55 3.65 18.01
CA PHE A 66 22.78 2.44 18.30
C PHE A 66 22.84 1.46 17.13
N THR A 67 22.94 0.17 17.45
CA THR A 67 23.00 -0.92 16.48
C THR A 67 21.96 -1.99 16.82
N GLY A 68 21.79 -3.00 15.99
CA GLY A 68 20.87 -4.10 16.23
C GLY A 68 21.12 -4.85 17.56
N THR A 69 22.39 -4.96 17.98
CA THR A 69 22.76 -5.61 19.25
C THR A 69 22.19 -4.88 20.47
N HIS A 70 22.14 -3.54 20.45
CA HIS A 70 21.52 -2.76 21.53
C HIS A 70 20.01 -3.01 21.61
N MET A 71 19.33 -3.10 20.46
CA MET A 71 17.89 -3.36 20.41
C MET A 71 17.55 -4.78 20.82
N GLN A 72 18.36 -5.74 20.39
CA GLN A 72 18.22 -7.14 20.81
C GLN A 72 18.44 -7.31 22.32
N ALA A 73 19.43 -6.65 22.89
CA ALA A 73 19.69 -6.68 24.32
C ALA A 73 18.53 -6.09 25.15
N ASP A 74 17.80 -5.13 24.60
CA ASP A 74 16.59 -4.57 25.22
C ASP A 74 15.32 -5.39 24.90
N GLY A 75 15.42 -6.48 24.17
CA GLY A 75 14.32 -7.40 23.88
C GLY A 75 13.32 -6.90 22.84
N LEU A 76 13.71 -5.97 21.95
CA LEU A 76 12.85 -5.54 20.85
C LEU A 76 12.54 -6.72 19.94
N LYS A 77 11.26 -6.85 19.59
CA LYS A 77 10.76 -7.90 18.70
C LYS A 77 10.85 -7.46 17.23
N ALA A 78 10.69 -8.44 16.31
CA ALA A 78 10.48 -8.16 14.90
C ALA A 78 9.20 -7.31 14.68
N ILE A 79 9.17 -6.56 13.59
CA ILE A 79 8.00 -5.77 13.23
C ILE A 79 6.83 -6.71 12.88
N PRO A 80 5.67 -6.62 13.55
CA PRO A 80 4.55 -7.54 13.37
C PRO A 80 3.73 -7.15 12.14
N HIS A 81 4.30 -7.30 10.95
CA HIS A 81 3.58 -7.08 9.71
C HIS A 81 2.36 -7.98 9.61
N VAL A 82 1.30 -7.49 8.93
CA VAL A 82 0.12 -8.28 8.59
C VAL A 82 0.17 -8.56 7.09
N PRO A 83 0.91 -9.61 6.67
CA PRO A 83 1.21 -9.80 5.26
C PRO A 83 0.03 -10.30 4.43
N LEU A 84 -0.94 -10.98 5.06
CA LEU A 84 -2.08 -11.59 4.40
C LEU A 84 -3.29 -10.63 4.36
N PRO A 85 -4.25 -10.85 3.42
CA PRO A 85 -5.49 -10.08 3.40
C PRO A 85 -6.28 -10.18 4.72
N LEU A 86 -6.81 -9.05 5.18
CA LEU A 86 -7.62 -8.98 6.41
C LEU A 86 -9.12 -9.13 6.14
N SER A 87 -9.54 -8.97 4.90
CA SER A 87 -10.95 -9.06 4.50
C SER A 87 -11.31 -10.49 4.12
N GLY A 88 -12.38 -11.02 4.70
CA GLY A 88 -12.96 -12.31 4.27
C GLY A 88 -13.65 -12.26 2.88
N LEU A 89 -13.63 -11.09 2.22
CA LEU A 89 -14.08 -10.92 0.84
C LEU A 89 -12.97 -11.17 -0.18
N ASP A 90 -11.71 -11.15 0.25
CA ASP A 90 -10.56 -11.47 -0.61
C ASP A 90 -10.36 -12.99 -0.64
N ILE A 91 -9.86 -13.53 -1.75
CA ILE A 91 -9.47 -14.93 -1.81
C ILE A 91 -8.28 -15.22 -0.89
N SER A 92 -8.17 -16.45 -0.41
CA SER A 92 -7.01 -16.91 0.37
C SER A 92 -6.11 -17.77 -0.52
N LEU A 93 -4.82 -17.42 -0.57
CA LEU A 93 -3.82 -18.26 -1.23
C LEU A 93 -3.36 -19.34 -0.26
N VAL A 94 -3.45 -20.60 -0.71
CA VAL A 94 -3.00 -21.78 0.05
C VAL A 94 -1.94 -22.49 -0.79
N ASN A 95 -0.81 -22.86 -0.17
CA ASN A 95 0.23 -23.59 -0.86
C ASN A 95 -0.30 -24.92 -1.40
N ARG A 96 0.13 -25.30 -2.60
CA ARG A 96 -0.29 -26.52 -3.32
C ARG A 96 -0.06 -27.79 -2.53
N ASP A 97 0.97 -27.81 -1.69
CA ASP A 97 1.32 -28.94 -0.81
C ASP A 97 0.65 -28.86 0.58
N GLY A 98 -0.15 -27.82 0.82
CA GLY A 98 -0.83 -27.56 2.09
C GLY A 98 0.06 -26.96 3.18
N SER A 99 1.32 -26.65 2.89
CA SER A 99 2.22 -25.99 3.83
C SER A 99 1.80 -24.52 4.08
N GLU A 100 2.28 -23.96 5.17
CA GLU A 100 2.13 -22.52 5.44
C GLU A 100 3.03 -21.66 4.55
N ALA A 101 2.62 -20.42 4.29
CA ALA A 101 3.45 -19.47 3.57
C ALA A 101 4.74 -19.17 4.35
N GLN A 102 5.87 -19.14 3.64
CA GLN A 102 7.18 -18.88 4.21
C GLN A 102 7.38 -17.39 4.42
N LEU A 103 7.15 -16.91 5.65
CA LEU A 103 7.15 -15.50 5.99
C LEU A 103 8.49 -15.06 6.58
N ALA A 104 9.15 -14.09 5.93
CA ALA A 104 10.42 -13.53 6.33
C ALA A 104 10.24 -12.42 7.38
N PRO A 105 10.79 -12.55 8.61
CA PRO A 105 10.67 -11.52 9.63
C PRO A 105 11.51 -10.28 9.28
N GLN A 106 11.07 -9.10 9.72
CA GLN A 106 11.82 -7.86 9.64
C GLN A 106 12.18 -7.35 11.03
N LEU A 107 13.46 -7.38 11.38
CA LEU A 107 13.96 -6.76 12.60
C LEU A 107 13.99 -5.23 12.44
N VAL A 108 13.91 -4.50 13.55
CA VAL A 108 14.08 -3.04 13.54
C VAL A 108 15.47 -2.66 13.02
N LEU A 109 16.53 -3.29 13.54
CA LEU A 109 17.89 -3.29 13.00
C LEU A 109 18.41 -4.73 12.97
N PRO A 110 19.06 -5.18 11.87
CA PRO A 110 19.68 -6.49 11.81
C PRO A 110 20.94 -6.55 12.69
N THR A 111 21.27 -7.76 13.15
CA THR A 111 22.46 -8.01 13.97
C THR A 111 23.57 -8.73 13.22
N ASP A 112 23.20 -9.51 12.20
CA ASP A 112 24.08 -10.48 11.54
C ASP A 112 24.20 -10.32 10.03
N ARG A 113 23.10 -9.87 9.37
CA ARG A 113 23.02 -9.89 7.91
C ARG A 113 22.11 -8.80 7.35
N VAL A 114 22.59 -8.12 6.32
CA VAL A 114 21.76 -7.27 5.47
C VAL A 114 21.28 -8.03 4.25
N ARG A 115 20.03 -7.73 3.80
CA ARG A 115 19.36 -8.48 2.74
C ARG A 115 18.85 -7.62 1.58
N TYR A 116 19.05 -6.30 1.64
CA TYR A 116 18.78 -5.39 0.51
C TYR A 116 19.54 -4.07 0.67
N VAL A 117 19.83 -3.41 -0.45
CA VAL A 117 20.45 -2.07 -0.48
C VAL A 117 19.50 -1.05 0.15
N GLY A 118 19.98 -0.29 1.12
CA GLY A 118 19.15 0.69 1.87
C GLY A 118 18.61 0.16 3.20
N GLN A 119 18.83 -1.11 3.55
CA GLN A 119 18.46 -1.63 4.86
C GLN A 119 19.21 -0.87 5.98
N ALA A 120 18.46 -0.44 6.99
CA ALA A 120 19.04 0.23 8.16
C ALA A 120 19.94 -0.74 8.94
N VAL A 121 21.12 -0.30 9.37
CA VAL A 121 22.10 -1.10 10.14
C VAL A 121 22.53 -0.47 11.46
N ALA A 122 22.50 0.87 11.53
CA ALA A 122 22.77 1.62 12.74
C ALA A 122 22.01 2.95 12.74
N MET A 123 21.89 3.58 13.90
CA MET A 123 21.30 4.91 14.09
C MET A 123 22.26 5.75 14.92
N VAL A 124 22.67 6.91 14.39
CA VAL A 124 23.45 7.91 15.11
C VAL A 124 22.52 9.01 15.60
N VAL A 125 22.63 9.39 16.86
CA VAL A 125 21.83 10.46 17.48
C VAL A 125 22.75 11.60 17.88
N GLY A 126 22.43 12.81 17.47
CA GLY A 126 23.21 14.03 17.72
C GLY A 126 22.36 15.18 18.26
N GLU A 127 23.05 16.18 18.81
CA GLU A 127 22.43 17.44 19.28
C GLU A 127 21.86 18.26 18.13
N THR A 128 22.38 18.07 16.93
CA THR A 128 21.94 18.73 15.70
C THR A 128 21.86 17.72 14.54
N VAL A 129 21.14 18.07 13.49
CA VAL A 129 21.09 17.28 12.27
C VAL A 129 22.50 17.10 11.68
N ALA A 130 23.31 18.15 11.68
CA ALA A 130 24.69 18.10 11.18
C ALA A 130 25.54 17.11 11.98
N ALA A 131 25.53 17.20 13.33
CA ALA A 131 26.28 16.27 14.16
C ALA A 131 25.85 14.80 13.97
N ALA A 132 24.55 14.54 13.79
CA ALA A 132 24.05 13.20 13.52
C ALA A 132 24.52 12.67 12.15
N LYS A 133 24.52 13.51 11.11
CA LYS A 133 25.00 13.17 9.75
C LYS A 133 26.51 12.93 9.72
N ASP A 134 27.28 13.88 10.25
CA ASP A 134 28.75 13.78 10.30
C ASP A 134 29.17 12.53 11.10
N GLY A 135 28.46 12.24 12.21
CA GLY A 135 28.67 11.02 12.98
C GLY A 135 28.31 9.75 12.21
N ALA A 136 27.24 9.77 11.44
CA ALA A 136 26.82 8.63 10.62
C ALA A 136 27.86 8.27 9.54
N GLU A 137 28.55 9.26 8.96
CA GLU A 137 29.63 9.06 7.99
C GLU A 137 30.87 8.40 8.61
N ARG A 138 31.02 8.42 9.96
CA ARG A 138 32.15 7.82 10.69
C ARG A 138 31.84 6.43 11.23
N VAL A 139 30.61 5.95 11.11
CA VAL A 139 30.30 4.56 11.46
C VAL A 139 30.86 3.64 10.39
N GLN A 140 31.77 2.75 10.79
CA GLN A 140 32.37 1.77 9.89
C GLN A 140 31.68 0.42 10.10
N VAL A 141 31.12 -0.13 9.02
CA VAL A 141 30.52 -1.46 9.05
C VAL A 141 31.40 -2.40 8.23
N ASP A 142 31.87 -3.45 8.90
CA ASP A 142 32.63 -4.53 8.25
C ASP A 142 31.66 -5.52 7.62
N TYR A 143 31.56 -5.46 6.30
CA TYR A 143 30.69 -6.32 5.51
C TYR A 143 31.48 -7.44 4.82
N GLU A 144 31.00 -8.66 4.93
CA GLU A 144 31.37 -9.75 4.04
C GLU A 144 30.27 -9.96 3.03
N ALA A 145 30.50 -9.52 1.78
CA ALA A 145 29.53 -9.61 0.72
C ALA A 145 29.17 -11.06 0.39
N LEU A 146 27.88 -11.33 0.20
CA LEU A 146 27.31 -12.60 -0.18
C LEU A 146 26.71 -12.53 -1.59
N PRO A 147 26.60 -13.66 -2.30
CA PRO A 147 25.81 -13.72 -3.51
C PRO A 147 24.37 -13.26 -3.26
N ALA A 148 23.80 -12.56 -4.22
CA ALA A 148 22.46 -11.97 -4.11
C ALA A 148 21.59 -12.34 -5.31
N VAL A 149 20.29 -12.54 -5.08
CA VAL A 149 19.27 -12.68 -6.12
C VAL A 149 18.33 -11.50 -6.08
N THR A 150 18.24 -10.74 -7.18
CA THR A 150 17.45 -9.49 -7.27
C THR A 150 16.39 -9.53 -8.36
N VAL A 151 16.50 -10.47 -9.29
CA VAL A 151 15.54 -10.65 -10.39
C VAL A 151 14.46 -11.63 -9.94
N THR A 152 13.20 -11.28 -10.13
CA THR A 152 12.04 -12.05 -9.65
C THR A 152 12.05 -13.49 -10.14
N MET A 153 12.29 -13.69 -11.44
CA MET A 153 12.25 -15.04 -12.02
C MET A 153 13.45 -15.90 -11.61
N ASP A 154 14.62 -15.29 -11.46
CA ASP A 154 15.82 -16.01 -11.02
C ASP A 154 15.65 -16.59 -9.61
N ALA A 155 14.84 -15.94 -8.75
CA ALA A 155 14.58 -16.41 -7.39
C ALA A 155 13.83 -17.77 -7.33
N LEU A 156 13.30 -18.26 -8.46
CA LEU A 156 12.68 -19.58 -8.59
C LEU A 156 13.65 -20.69 -9.02
N GLU A 157 14.85 -20.33 -9.47
CA GLU A 157 15.83 -21.29 -9.94
C GLU A 157 16.44 -22.08 -8.76
N ALA A 158 16.88 -23.32 -9.03
CA ALA A 158 17.34 -24.23 -7.98
C ALA A 158 18.71 -23.83 -7.38
N ASP A 159 19.59 -23.24 -8.18
CA ASP A 159 20.99 -22.98 -7.81
C ASP A 159 21.27 -21.52 -7.42
N VAL A 160 20.23 -20.78 -7.01
CA VAL A 160 20.36 -19.38 -6.60
C VAL A 160 20.64 -19.23 -5.11
N PRO A 161 21.24 -18.11 -4.68
CA PRO A 161 21.41 -17.81 -3.27
C PRO A 161 20.07 -17.79 -2.52
N ILE A 162 19.99 -18.50 -1.40
CA ILE A 162 18.83 -18.50 -0.51
C ILE A 162 19.02 -17.41 0.54
N LEU A 163 17.98 -16.59 0.76
CA LEU A 163 18.06 -15.43 1.62
C LEU A 163 18.16 -15.76 3.12
N TYR A 164 17.64 -16.91 3.52
CA TYR A 164 17.58 -17.39 4.92
C TYR A 164 18.09 -18.82 4.96
N ASP A 165 19.11 -19.08 5.78
CA ASP A 165 19.84 -20.35 5.81
C ASP A 165 18.95 -21.55 6.20
N GLU A 166 17.86 -21.29 6.94
CA GLU A 166 16.90 -22.31 7.36
C GLU A 166 15.89 -22.71 6.26
N TRP A 167 15.92 -22.05 5.11
CA TRP A 167 14.98 -22.30 4.01
C TRP A 167 15.59 -23.23 2.94
N SER A 168 14.72 -23.94 2.23
CA SER A 168 15.12 -24.76 1.08
C SER A 168 15.00 -24.04 -0.27
N SER A 169 14.29 -22.90 -0.31
CA SER A 169 14.10 -22.07 -1.51
C SER A 169 13.69 -20.67 -1.13
N ASN A 170 13.69 -19.74 -2.08
CA ASN A 170 13.18 -18.39 -1.91
C ASN A 170 11.66 -18.27 -2.13
N LEU A 171 10.95 -19.37 -2.27
CA LEU A 171 9.52 -19.39 -2.52
C LEU A 171 8.75 -19.04 -1.24
N CYS A 172 8.02 -17.94 -1.25
CA CYS A 172 7.16 -17.50 -0.14
C CYS A 172 5.84 -18.26 -0.14
N ILE A 173 5.21 -18.33 -1.31
CA ILE A 173 3.91 -18.97 -1.53
C ILE A 173 3.81 -19.51 -2.96
N ASP A 174 3.13 -20.63 -3.13
CA ASP A 174 2.84 -21.27 -4.43
C ASP A 174 1.42 -21.85 -4.39
N ALA A 175 0.49 -21.13 -4.98
CA ALA A 175 -0.94 -21.44 -4.89
C ALA A 175 -1.57 -21.62 -6.27
N ASP A 176 -2.55 -22.50 -6.35
CA ASP A 176 -3.46 -22.64 -7.48
C ASP A 176 -4.74 -21.80 -7.22
N VAL A 177 -5.20 -21.05 -8.23
CA VAL A 177 -6.40 -20.24 -8.16
C VAL A 177 -7.26 -20.53 -9.39
N GLY A 178 -8.53 -20.86 -9.19
CA GLY A 178 -9.44 -21.28 -10.25
C GLY A 178 -9.43 -22.79 -10.50
N ASP A 179 -9.87 -23.21 -11.69
CA ASP A 179 -10.03 -24.62 -12.08
C ASP A 179 -9.19 -24.92 -13.34
N SER A 180 -8.08 -25.66 -13.14
CA SER A 180 -7.16 -26.01 -14.22
C SER A 180 -7.80 -26.94 -15.26
N GLN A 181 -8.65 -27.88 -14.84
CA GLN A 181 -9.29 -28.83 -15.76
C GLN A 181 -10.33 -28.12 -16.65
N ALA A 182 -11.14 -27.25 -16.05
CA ALA A 182 -12.09 -26.44 -16.80
C ALA A 182 -11.39 -25.49 -17.79
N ALA A 183 -10.28 -24.86 -17.34
CA ALA A 183 -9.47 -24.02 -18.21
C ALA A 183 -8.88 -24.82 -19.40
N ASP A 184 -8.24 -25.96 -19.16
CA ASP A 184 -7.66 -26.79 -20.20
C ASP A 184 -8.72 -27.24 -21.21
N ALA A 185 -9.89 -27.67 -20.76
CA ALA A 185 -11.01 -28.03 -21.64
C ALA A 185 -11.49 -26.85 -22.52
N ALA A 186 -11.50 -25.62 -21.98
CA ALA A 186 -11.84 -24.42 -22.75
C ALA A 186 -10.80 -24.14 -23.84
N PHE A 187 -9.53 -24.40 -23.59
CA PHE A 187 -8.45 -24.24 -24.56
C PHE A 187 -8.46 -25.30 -25.66
N GLU A 188 -8.85 -26.55 -25.35
CA GLU A 188 -8.99 -27.61 -26.35
C GLU A 188 -10.06 -27.28 -27.41
N GLY A 189 -11.12 -26.57 -27.02
CA GLY A 189 -12.22 -26.16 -27.89
C GLY A 189 -12.03 -24.81 -28.59
N ALA A 190 -10.92 -24.11 -28.35
CA ALA A 190 -10.70 -22.75 -28.82
C ALA A 190 -10.38 -22.68 -30.32
N ALA A 191 -10.99 -21.74 -31.04
CA ALA A 191 -10.60 -21.39 -32.40
C ALA A 191 -9.35 -20.50 -32.44
N HIS A 192 -9.16 -19.71 -31.40
CA HIS A 192 -8.02 -18.81 -31.26
C HIS A 192 -7.44 -18.89 -29.83
N VAL A 193 -6.12 -18.87 -29.74
CA VAL A 193 -5.39 -18.75 -28.47
C VAL A 193 -4.40 -17.61 -28.61
N VAL A 194 -4.44 -16.67 -27.67
CA VAL A 194 -3.56 -15.50 -27.65
C VAL A 194 -2.76 -15.51 -26.36
N THR A 195 -1.46 -15.38 -26.47
CA THR A 195 -0.52 -15.38 -25.33
C THR A 195 0.07 -13.99 -25.14
N PHE A 196 0.23 -13.59 -23.88
CA PHE A 196 0.95 -12.39 -23.49
C PHE A 196 1.83 -12.68 -22.28
N GLU A 197 3.10 -12.32 -22.41
CA GLU A 197 4.07 -12.39 -21.33
C GLU A 197 4.64 -11.01 -21.08
N THR A 198 4.79 -10.64 -19.82
CA THR A 198 5.30 -9.32 -19.43
C THR A 198 5.88 -9.33 -18.01
N TRP A 199 6.82 -8.43 -17.80
CA TRP A 199 7.26 -8.03 -16.48
C TRP A 199 6.76 -6.61 -16.19
N ILE A 200 6.05 -6.45 -15.09
CA ILE A 200 5.60 -5.15 -14.59
C ILE A 200 6.63 -4.64 -13.60
N ALA A 201 7.33 -3.60 -14.01
CA ALA A 201 8.48 -3.06 -13.29
C ALA A 201 8.11 -2.64 -11.86
N ARG A 202 9.06 -2.79 -10.96
CA ARG A 202 9.01 -2.29 -9.59
C ARG A 202 8.86 -0.77 -9.58
N VAL A 203 8.06 -0.24 -8.65
CA VAL A 203 7.81 1.19 -8.47
C VAL A 203 7.85 1.58 -7.00
N THR A 204 8.06 2.86 -6.73
CA THR A 204 7.89 3.46 -5.40
C THR A 204 6.83 4.55 -5.42
N GLY A 205 6.17 4.79 -4.28
CA GLY A 205 5.07 5.75 -4.17
C GLY A 205 5.52 7.21 -4.27
N VAL A 206 6.77 7.50 -3.96
CA VAL A 206 7.38 8.86 -3.91
C VAL A 206 6.41 9.93 -3.40
N PRO A 207 5.84 9.81 -2.18
CA PRO A 207 5.07 10.90 -1.60
C PRO A 207 5.87 12.20 -1.56
N MET A 208 5.20 13.34 -1.76
CA MET A 208 5.89 14.66 -1.72
C MET A 208 6.52 14.91 -0.34
N GLU A 209 5.88 14.46 0.72
CA GLU A 209 6.44 14.43 2.07
C GLU A 209 7.38 13.22 2.23
N PRO A 210 8.69 13.40 2.50
CA PRO A 210 9.55 12.32 2.98
C PRO A 210 9.04 11.79 4.32
N ARG A 211 9.39 10.54 4.69
CA ARG A 211 9.06 10.03 6.02
C ARG A 211 9.80 10.82 7.11
N ALA A 212 9.10 11.14 8.17
CA ALA A 212 9.69 11.69 9.40
C ALA A 212 8.99 11.10 10.62
N ALA A 213 9.68 11.07 11.73
CA ALA A 213 9.13 10.62 13.00
C ALA A 213 9.79 11.35 14.18
N VAL A 214 8.99 11.62 15.22
CA VAL A 214 9.47 12.08 16.52
C VAL A 214 9.03 11.10 17.59
N GLY A 215 9.98 10.53 18.31
CA GLY A 215 9.74 9.68 19.48
C GLY A 215 9.89 10.47 20.78
N VAL A 216 8.94 10.31 21.68
CA VAL A 216 8.95 10.89 23.02
C VAL A 216 8.70 9.78 24.04
N TYR A 217 9.38 9.84 25.16
CA TYR A 217 9.13 8.99 26.33
C TYR A 217 8.92 9.86 27.57
N ASP A 218 7.75 9.73 28.16
CA ASP A 218 7.43 10.38 29.42
C ASP A 218 7.85 9.45 30.59
N ARG A 219 8.79 9.91 31.39
CA ARG A 219 9.33 9.13 32.52
C ARG A 219 8.34 8.97 33.69
N GLU A 220 7.42 9.92 33.86
CA GLU A 220 6.47 9.88 34.97
C GLU A 220 5.37 8.84 34.73
N SER A 221 4.79 8.87 33.54
CA SER A 221 3.73 7.93 33.13
C SER A 221 4.26 6.64 32.54
N GLY A 222 5.52 6.59 32.09
CA GLY A 222 6.10 5.48 31.35
C GLY A 222 5.60 5.38 29.90
N ARG A 223 4.85 6.37 29.40
CA ARG A 223 4.22 6.34 28.07
C ARG A 223 5.19 6.77 26.98
N TYR A 224 5.00 6.12 25.82
CA TYR A 224 5.65 6.50 24.57
C TYR A 224 4.69 7.28 23.69
N THR A 225 5.18 8.35 23.06
CA THR A 225 4.44 9.04 21.99
C THR A 225 5.27 9.00 20.70
N LEU A 226 4.64 8.53 19.63
CA LEU A 226 5.18 8.55 18.26
C LEU A 226 4.40 9.57 17.44
N TYR A 227 5.07 10.58 16.91
CA TYR A 227 4.54 11.48 15.87
C TYR A 227 5.04 10.99 14.54
N ALA A 228 4.15 10.48 13.68
CA ALA A 228 4.53 9.97 12.36
C ALA A 228 3.31 9.93 11.43
N GLY A 229 3.47 10.41 10.20
CA GLY A 229 2.44 10.36 9.16
C GLY A 229 2.38 9.01 8.45
N GLY A 230 1.17 8.56 8.15
CA GLY A 230 0.91 7.31 7.43
C GLY A 230 -0.55 7.19 7.01
N GLY A 231 -1.04 5.98 6.74
CA GLY A 231 -2.45 5.73 6.40
C GLY A 231 -3.36 5.55 7.61
N ALA A 232 -2.81 5.38 8.82
CA ALA A 232 -3.52 5.08 10.05
C ALA A 232 -2.69 5.47 11.28
N VAL A 233 -3.32 5.49 12.46
CA VAL A 233 -2.63 5.67 13.76
C VAL A 233 -2.87 4.50 14.73
N VAL A 234 -4.03 3.83 14.64
CA VAL A 234 -4.39 2.73 15.55
C VAL A 234 -3.50 1.51 15.32
N ARG A 235 -3.28 1.12 14.06
CA ARG A 235 -2.40 0.01 13.73
C ARG A 235 -0.95 0.26 14.16
N PRO A 236 -0.30 1.39 13.84
CA PRO A 236 1.03 1.71 14.35
C PRO A 236 1.14 1.72 15.89
N LYS A 237 0.09 2.11 16.63
CA LYS A 237 0.03 1.99 18.11
C LYS A 237 0.22 0.53 18.54
N MET A 238 -0.53 -0.39 17.93
CA MET A 238 -0.47 -1.82 18.27
C MET A 238 0.88 -2.42 17.88
N GLU A 239 1.37 -2.13 16.67
CA GLU A 239 2.65 -2.61 16.16
C GLU A 239 3.83 -2.13 17.03
N LEU A 240 3.86 -0.84 17.40
CA LEU A 240 4.91 -0.31 18.29
C LEU A 240 4.87 -0.94 19.68
N ALA A 241 3.69 -1.14 20.26
CA ALA A 241 3.55 -1.80 21.54
C ALA A 241 4.07 -3.24 21.50
N GLU A 242 3.77 -3.99 20.45
CA GLU A 242 4.25 -5.36 20.26
C GLU A 242 5.78 -5.43 20.08
N ILE A 243 6.36 -4.53 19.28
CA ILE A 243 7.82 -4.42 19.09
C ILE A 243 8.52 -4.17 20.43
N LEU A 244 7.97 -3.26 21.24
CA LEU A 244 8.52 -2.89 22.54
C LEU A 244 8.17 -3.89 23.65
N GLY A 245 7.25 -4.85 23.42
CA GLY A 245 6.79 -5.81 24.42
C GLY A 245 6.02 -5.19 25.58
N ILE A 246 5.22 -4.15 25.32
CA ILE A 246 4.47 -3.38 26.33
C ILE A 246 2.97 -3.36 26.02
N ASP A 247 2.16 -2.92 27.00
CA ASP A 247 0.73 -2.70 26.81
C ASP A 247 0.49 -1.58 25.77
N PRO A 248 -0.40 -1.76 24.79
CA PRO A 248 -0.77 -0.72 23.84
C PRO A 248 -1.23 0.60 24.48
N GLU A 249 -1.82 0.57 25.67
CA GLU A 249 -2.21 1.79 26.40
C GLU A 249 -1.01 2.66 26.81
N MET A 250 0.19 2.08 26.84
CA MET A 250 1.44 2.82 27.06
C MET A 250 1.96 3.51 25.79
N VAL A 251 1.27 3.38 24.68
CA VAL A 251 1.64 3.98 23.39
C VAL A 251 0.58 4.95 22.90
N ARG A 252 1.01 6.15 22.51
CA ARG A 252 0.22 7.12 21.75
C ARG A 252 0.84 7.34 20.40
N VAL A 253 0.04 7.35 19.33
CA VAL A 253 0.48 7.71 17.98
C VAL A 253 -0.31 8.92 17.51
N VAL A 254 0.41 9.92 16.99
CA VAL A 254 -0.17 11.18 16.51
C VAL A 254 0.28 11.45 15.07
N ALA A 255 -0.68 11.67 14.20
CA ALA A 255 -0.49 12.18 12.85
C ALA A 255 -1.51 13.30 12.59
N LYS A 256 -1.14 14.30 11.80
CA LYS A 256 -2.07 15.34 11.35
C LYS A 256 -2.20 15.31 9.84
N ASP A 257 -1.60 16.26 9.16
CA ASP A 257 -1.58 16.25 7.71
C ASP A 257 -0.56 15.25 7.19
N VAL A 258 -0.89 14.55 6.11
CA VAL A 258 -0.02 13.55 5.50
C VAL A 258 0.16 13.89 4.02
N GLY A 259 1.41 14.09 3.63
CA GLY A 259 1.81 14.52 2.28
C GLY A 259 1.94 13.39 1.27
N GLY A 260 1.00 12.44 1.31
CA GLY A 260 0.91 11.28 0.43
C GLY A 260 1.18 9.96 1.12
N ASN A 261 0.44 8.92 0.71
CA ASN A 261 0.55 7.57 1.24
C ASN A 261 0.68 6.54 0.11
N PHE A 262 -0.26 6.51 -0.82
CA PHE A 262 -0.35 5.62 -1.99
C PHE A 262 -0.29 4.12 -1.67
N GLY A 263 -0.44 3.73 -0.39
CA GLY A 263 -0.34 2.35 0.09
C GLY A 263 1.06 1.99 0.61
N THR A 264 2.13 2.49 0.01
CA THR A 264 3.51 2.20 0.44
C THR A 264 3.81 2.63 1.87
N ARG A 265 3.06 3.58 2.42
CA ARG A 265 3.16 4.06 3.81
C ARG A 265 2.07 3.53 4.75
N ASN A 266 1.40 2.45 4.40
CA ASN A 266 0.38 1.85 5.28
C ASN A 266 0.97 0.86 6.30
N SER A 267 2.19 0.38 6.09
CA SER A 267 2.87 -0.55 6.99
C SER A 267 3.88 0.17 7.87
N PHE A 268 4.25 -0.47 8.98
CA PHE A 268 5.18 0.08 9.96
C PHE A 268 6.61 0.06 9.44
N PHE A 269 7.37 1.12 9.69
CA PHE A 269 8.77 1.25 9.29
C PHE A 269 9.71 1.12 10.50
N PRO A 270 10.92 0.59 10.32
CA PRO A 270 11.89 0.45 11.41
C PRO A 270 12.13 1.73 12.21
N GLU A 271 12.23 2.87 11.54
CA GLU A 271 12.51 4.17 12.15
C GLU A 271 11.42 4.60 13.16
N PHE A 272 10.19 4.16 12.95
CA PHE A 272 9.07 4.45 13.86
C PHE A 272 9.19 3.74 15.20
N ALA A 273 9.96 2.65 15.29
CA ALA A 273 10.33 2.01 16.54
C ALA A 273 11.64 2.58 17.12
N MET A 274 12.61 2.92 16.25
CA MET A 274 13.92 3.43 16.66
C MET A 274 13.81 4.71 17.48
N VAL A 275 13.05 5.71 17.00
CA VAL A 275 13.04 7.04 17.65
C VAL A 275 12.38 7.03 19.04
N PRO A 276 11.23 6.38 19.32
CA PRO A 276 10.68 6.34 20.67
C PRO A 276 11.51 5.46 21.62
N TRP A 277 12.11 4.37 21.12
CA TRP A 277 13.01 3.55 21.91
C TRP A 277 14.26 4.35 22.31
N ALA A 278 14.89 5.07 21.38
CA ALA A 278 16.04 5.92 21.67
C ALA A 278 15.67 7.06 22.62
N ALA A 279 14.48 7.63 22.50
CA ALA A 279 14.01 8.68 23.41
C ALA A 279 13.96 8.20 24.87
N LYS A 280 13.52 6.96 25.11
CA LYS A 280 13.59 6.33 26.44
C LYS A 280 15.03 6.20 26.94
N LYS A 281 15.94 5.68 26.08
CA LYS A 281 17.35 5.47 26.42
C LYS A 281 18.06 6.77 26.81
N LEU A 282 17.79 7.83 26.06
CA LEU A 282 18.48 9.11 26.20
C LEU A 282 17.77 10.09 27.15
N GLY A 283 16.52 9.82 27.47
CA GLY A 283 15.69 10.69 28.30
C GLY A 283 15.34 12.03 27.67
N ARG A 284 15.43 12.11 26.33
CA ARG A 284 15.13 13.30 25.52
C ARG A 284 14.37 12.85 24.27
N PRO A 285 13.47 13.68 23.71
CA PRO A 285 12.82 13.37 22.44
C PRO A 285 13.86 13.15 21.34
N VAL A 286 13.58 12.23 20.40
CA VAL A 286 14.43 11.95 19.24
C VAL A 286 13.62 12.12 17.96
N LYS A 287 14.13 12.90 17.03
CA LYS A 287 13.55 13.18 15.72
C LYS A 287 14.42 12.59 14.61
N TRP A 288 13.78 11.96 13.64
CA TRP A 288 14.38 11.51 12.39
C TRP A 288 13.57 12.02 11.22
N THR A 289 14.25 12.43 10.14
CA THR A 289 13.63 12.86 8.88
C THR A 289 14.44 12.30 7.72
N ALA A 290 13.77 11.55 6.83
CA ALA A 290 14.38 10.98 5.65
C ALA A 290 14.72 12.06 4.62
N GLU A 291 15.86 11.93 3.97
CA GLU A 291 16.14 12.63 2.73
C GLU A 291 15.39 11.98 1.55
N ARG A 292 15.23 12.70 0.46
CA ARG A 292 14.56 12.17 -0.73
C ARG A 292 15.28 10.96 -1.31
N SER A 293 16.61 10.99 -1.40
CA SER A 293 17.43 9.86 -1.84
C SER A 293 17.29 8.66 -0.91
N GLU A 294 17.28 8.88 0.40
CA GLU A 294 17.06 7.86 1.40
C GLU A 294 15.66 7.21 1.25
N SER A 295 14.62 8.01 0.94
CA SER A 295 13.27 7.50 0.70
C SER A 295 13.22 6.53 -0.49
N PHE A 296 13.96 6.77 -1.57
CA PHE A 296 14.04 5.83 -2.70
C PHE A 296 14.68 4.49 -2.33
N LEU A 297 15.58 4.48 -1.37
CA LEU A 297 16.27 3.26 -0.91
C LEU A 297 15.48 2.50 0.16
N SER A 298 14.69 3.20 0.99
CA SER A 298 14.15 2.65 2.24
C SER A 298 12.62 2.60 2.33
N ASP A 299 11.88 3.33 1.48
CA ASP A 299 10.43 3.19 1.41
C ASP A 299 10.07 1.82 0.83
N TYR A 300 9.04 1.19 1.36
CA TYR A 300 8.50 -0.03 0.75
C TYR A 300 8.04 0.27 -0.68
N GLN A 301 8.27 -0.69 -1.55
CA GLN A 301 8.01 -0.56 -2.98
C GLN A 301 6.76 -1.35 -3.36
N GLY A 302 6.31 -1.25 -4.59
CA GLY A 302 5.17 -1.99 -5.12
C GLY A 302 5.45 -2.54 -6.50
N ARG A 303 4.49 -3.31 -7.04
CA ARG A 303 4.61 -3.98 -8.32
C ARG A 303 5.68 -5.07 -8.28
N ASP A 304 6.46 -5.24 -9.39
CA ASP A 304 7.45 -6.29 -9.60
C ASP A 304 6.78 -7.66 -9.75
N LEU A 305 5.97 -7.76 -10.79
CA LEU A 305 5.17 -8.93 -11.11
C LEU A 305 5.52 -9.43 -12.51
N HIS A 306 5.94 -10.68 -12.61
CA HIS A 306 6.08 -11.37 -13.89
C HIS A 306 4.83 -12.18 -14.17
N VAL A 307 4.21 -11.96 -15.34
CA VAL A 307 2.95 -12.61 -15.72
C VAL A 307 3.06 -13.22 -17.09
N THR A 308 2.69 -14.48 -17.19
CA THR A 308 2.37 -15.15 -18.46
C THR A 308 0.89 -15.50 -18.46
N ALA A 309 0.13 -15.07 -19.45
CA ALA A 309 -1.29 -15.32 -19.55
C ALA A 309 -1.72 -15.68 -20.97
N GLU A 310 -2.69 -16.56 -21.09
CA GLU A 310 -3.28 -17.02 -22.35
C GLU A 310 -4.79 -16.85 -22.29
N LEU A 311 -5.36 -16.34 -23.39
CA LEU A 311 -6.80 -16.17 -23.59
C LEU A 311 -7.28 -17.05 -24.74
N ALA A 312 -8.27 -17.90 -24.49
CA ALA A 312 -8.92 -18.74 -25.44
C ALA A 312 -10.23 -18.11 -25.93
N LEU A 313 -10.44 -18.09 -27.26
CA LEU A 313 -11.65 -17.55 -27.90
C LEU A 313 -12.22 -18.57 -28.90
N ASP A 314 -13.54 -18.51 -29.10
CA ASP A 314 -14.19 -19.17 -30.25
C ASP A 314 -14.00 -18.38 -31.55
N ALA A 315 -14.54 -18.90 -32.64
CA ALA A 315 -14.46 -18.28 -33.96
C ALA A 315 -15.20 -16.91 -34.04
N ASP A 316 -16.16 -16.68 -33.17
CA ASP A 316 -16.94 -15.44 -33.12
C ASP A 316 -16.34 -14.41 -32.15
N GLY A 317 -15.28 -14.75 -31.41
CA GLY A 317 -14.60 -13.89 -30.46
C GLY A 317 -15.22 -13.92 -29.06
N ASN A 318 -16.02 -14.92 -28.68
CA ASN A 318 -16.43 -15.11 -27.30
C ASN A 318 -15.25 -15.68 -26.49
N PHE A 319 -15.02 -15.16 -25.28
CA PHE A 319 -13.98 -15.66 -24.38
C PHE A 319 -14.42 -16.99 -23.76
N LEU A 320 -13.61 -18.02 -23.94
CA LEU A 320 -13.86 -19.36 -23.47
C LEU A 320 -13.10 -19.66 -22.17
N GLY A 321 -11.86 -19.20 -22.09
CA GLY A 321 -11.00 -19.49 -20.96
C GLY A 321 -9.81 -18.54 -20.84
N LEU A 322 -9.30 -18.43 -19.62
CA LEU A 322 -8.10 -17.66 -19.29
C LEU A 322 -7.21 -18.50 -18.39
N ARG A 323 -5.92 -18.64 -18.70
CA ARG A 323 -4.99 -19.34 -17.83
C ARG A 323 -3.61 -18.69 -17.82
N GLY A 324 -2.81 -18.98 -16.79
CA GLY A 324 -1.46 -18.44 -16.72
C GLY A 324 -0.75 -18.60 -15.38
N SER A 325 0.28 -17.78 -15.21
CA SER A 325 1.12 -17.75 -14.01
C SER A 325 1.45 -16.32 -13.63
N ASN A 326 1.32 -16.01 -12.35
CA ASN A 326 1.80 -14.78 -11.72
C ASN A 326 2.96 -15.09 -10.79
N VAL A 327 4.08 -14.37 -10.91
CA VAL A 327 5.20 -14.43 -9.98
C VAL A 327 5.47 -13.04 -9.44
N SER A 328 5.19 -12.81 -8.15
CA SER A 328 5.36 -11.53 -7.49
C SER A 328 6.60 -11.51 -6.60
N ASN A 329 7.40 -10.47 -6.72
CA ASN A 329 8.53 -10.25 -5.82
C ASN A 329 8.03 -9.69 -4.48
N ILE A 330 8.33 -10.40 -3.39
CA ILE A 330 7.99 -10.00 -2.02
C ILE A 330 9.08 -9.12 -1.40
N GLY A 331 10.31 -9.19 -1.95
CA GLY A 331 11.49 -8.54 -1.39
C GLY A 331 12.12 -9.35 -0.26
N ALA A 332 13.01 -8.71 0.49
CA ALA A 332 13.82 -9.40 1.50
C ALA A 332 13.04 -9.79 2.77
N HIS A 333 11.96 -9.12 3.06
CA HIS A 333 11.10 -9.37 4.24
C HIS A 333 9.63 -9.38 3.82
N THR A 334 8.82 -10.21 4.47
CA THR A 334 7.38 -10.32 4.13
C THR A 334 6.58 -9.20 4.79
N VAL A 335 6.56 -8.04 4.14
CA VAL A 335 5.68 -6.92 4.57
C VAL A 335 4.26 -7.15 4.10
N SER A 336 4.08 -7.65 2.85
CA SER A 336 2.75 -7.94 2.32
C SER A 336 2.78 -8.86 1.10
N VAL A 337 1.88 -9.85 1.08
CA VAL A 337 1.54 -10.64 -0.12
C VAL A 337 0.22 -10.19 -0.77
N VAL A 338 -0.41 -9.17 -0.21
CA VAL A 338 -1.71 -8.63 -0.65
C VAL A 338 -1.72 -8.25 -2.15
N PRO A 339 -0.65 -7.67 -2.75
CA PRO A 339 -0.66 -7.38 -4.18
C PRO A 339 -0.86 -8.61 -5.06
N LEU A 340 -0.26 -9.75 -4.70
CA LEU A 340 -0.44 -11.02 -5.43
C LEU A 340 -1.89 -11.51 -5.34
N THR A 341 -2.46 -11.57 -4.13
CA THR A 341 -3.84 -12.00 -3.92
C THR A 341 -4.83 -11.13 -4.67
N LYS A 342 -4.78 -9.81 -4.44
CA LYS A 342 -5.70 -8.84 -5.06
C LYS A 342 -5.55 -8.70 -6.57
N GLY A 343 -4.39 -9.04 -7.10
CA GLY A 343 -4.18 -9.12 -8.53
C GLY A 343 -4.90 -10.32 -9.11
N VAL A 344 -4.56 -11.53 -8.65
CA VAL A 344 -5.05 -12.76 -9.26
C VAL A 344 -6.58 -12.90 -9.16
N GLU A 345 -7.19 -12.48 -8.06
CA GLU A 345 -8.65 -12.60 -7.84
C GLU A 345 -9.51 -11.86 -8.89
N ILE A 346 -8.98 -10.83 -9.55
CA ILE A 346 -9.67 -10.05 -10.57
C ILE A 346 -9.04 -10.13 -11.97
N MET A 347 -8.22 -11.14 -12.21
CA MET A 347 -7.51 -11.30 -13.48
C MET A 347 -8.44 -11.41 -14.71
N THR A 348 -9.70 -11.85 -14.53
CA THR A 348 -10.72 -11.87 -15.58
C THR A 348 -11.23 -10.47 -15.96
N GLY A 349 -10.86 -9.43 -15.20
CA GLY A 349 -11.32 -8.07 -15.44
C GLY A 349 -12.85 -7.94 -15.38
N VAL A 350 -13.41 -7.13 -16.27
CA VAL A 350 -14.85 -6.89 -16.40
C VAL A 350 -15.54 -7.87 -17.36
N TYR A 351 -14.87 -8.96 -17.73
CA TYR A 351 -15.31 -9.86 -18.77
C TYR A 351 -15.92 -11.15 -18.23
N HIS A 352 -16.94 -11.63 -18.93
CA HIS A 352 -17.52 -12.95 -18.74
C HIS A 352 -16.54 -13.99 -19.32
N ILE A 353 -15.79 -14.66 -18.44
CA ILE A 353 -14.85 -15.74 -18.76
C ILE A 353 -15.26 -16.95 -17.95
N PRO A 354 -15.83 -18.01 -18.59
CA PRO A 354 -16.45 -19.12 -17.87
C PRO A 354 -15.44 -20.03 -17.15
N ALA A 355 -14.21 -20.11 -17.63
CA ALA A 355 -13.17 -20.94 -17.05
C ALA A 355 -11.86 -20.16 -16.88
N ALA A 356 -11.25 -20.22 -15.69
CA ALA A 356 -9.96 -19.58 -15.47
C ALA A 356 -9.10 -20.37 -14.48
N TYR A 357 -7.78 -20.29 -14.69
CA TYR A 357 -6.79 -20.87 -13.80
C TYR A 357 -5.49 -20.06 -13.80
N PHE A 358 -4.97 -19.75 -12.61
CA PHE A 358 -3.66 -19.14 -12.45
C PHE A 358 -2.85 -19.82 -11.36
N ARG A 359 -1.56 -20.06 -11.63
CA ARG A 359 -0.59 -20.37 -10.60
C ARG A 359 -0.02 -19.07 -10.04
N ALA A 360 -0.31 -18.79 -8.78
CA ALA A 360 0.11 -17.58 -8.08
C ALA A 360 1.31 -17.87 -7.17
N ARG A 361 2.46 -17.25 -7.45
CA ARG A 361 3.70 -17.45 -6.69
C ARG A 361 4.22 -16.13 -6.14
N GLY A 362 4.66 -16.15 -4.88
CA GLY A 362 5.42 -15.08 -4.25
C GLY A 362 6.85 -15.54 -3.99
N VAL A 363 7.84 -14.71 -4.32
CA VAL A 363 9.26 -15.06 -4.10
C VAL A 363 9.97 -13.98 -3.30
N HIS A 364 10.87 -14.41 -2.42
CA HIS A 364 11.80 -13.53 -1.73
C HIS A 364 13.01 -13.21 -2.61
N SER A 365 13.54 -12.01 -2.49
CA SER A 365 14.74 -11.58 -3.21
C SER A 365 15.50 -10.51 -2.39
N ASN A 366 16.76 -10.27 -2.75
CA ASN A 366 17.60 -9.25 -2.10
C ASN A 366 17.25 -7.83 -2.57
N THR A 367 15.97 -7.48 -2.45
CA THR A 367 15.41 -6.17 -2.82
C THR A 367 14.59 -5.59 -1.66
N PRO A 368 14.32 -4.27 -1.64
CA PRO A 368 13.40 -3.69 -0.65
C PRO A 368 12.07 -4.44 -0.62
N PRO A 369 11.45 -4.61 0.56
CA PRO A 369 10.14 -5.27 0.66
C PRO A 369 9.08 -4.61 -0.20
N THR A 370 8.16 -5.42 -0.76
CA THR A 370 6.98 -4.90 -1.46
C THR A 370 5.79 -4.75 -0.54
N ASN A 371 4.96 -3.77 -0.85
CA ASN A 371 3.76 -3.40 -0.11
C ASN A 371 2.66 -3.00 -1.11
N PRO A 372 1.38 -3.01 -0.75
CA PRO A 372 0.34 -2.42 -1.58
C PRO A 372 0.71 -1.03 -2.08
N ASN A 373 0.71 -0.84 -3.39
CA ASN A 373 0.90 0.45 -4.02
C ASN A 373 -0.27 0.73 -4.95
N ARG A 374 -1.02 1.78 -4.69
CA ARG A 374 -2.15 2.32 -5.47
C ARG A 374 -2.89 1.25 -6.29
N SER A 375 -3.92 0.68 -5.68
CA SER A 375 -4.73 -0.48 -6.11
C SER A 375 -4.10 -1.88 -6.01
N ALA A 376 -2.86 -2.03 -5.49
CA ALA A 376 -2.33 -3.30 -4.94
C ALA A 376 -2.54 -4.56 -5.81
N GLY A 377 -1.86 -4.66 -6.94
CA GLY A 377 -1.90 -5.83 -7.85
C GLY A 377 -2.97 -5.72 -8.95
N ARG A 378 -4.05 -4.99 -8.74
CA ARG A 378 -5.14 -4.85 -9.72
C ARG A 378 -4.73 -4.15 -11.01
N PRO A 379 -4.02 -3.00 -11.00
CA PRO A 379 -3.56 -2.37 -12.23
C PRO A 379 -2.67 -3.26 -13.07
N GLU A 380 -1.86 -4.11 -12.43
CA GLU A 380 -0.95 -5.05 -13.08
C GLU A 380 -1.71 -6.07 -13.91
N VAL A 381 -2.68 -6.73 -13.29
CA VAL A 381 -3.43 -7.81 -13.95
C VAL A 381 -4.46 -7.25 -14.94
N ILE A 382 -5.04 -6.08 -14.69
CA ILE A 382 -5.92 -5.40 -15.64
C ILE A 382 -5.12 -5.00 -16.89
N PHE A 383 -3.90 -4.50 -16.73
CA PHE A 383 -3.01 -4.24 -17.87
C PHE A 383 -2.79 -5.51 -18.69
N VAL A 384 -2.53 -6.65 -18.05
CA VAL A 384 -2.32 -7.93 -18.76
C VAL A 384 -3.59 -8.34 -19.51
N MET A 385 -4.75 -8.32 -18.85
CA MET A 385 -6.03 -8.69 -19.46
C MET A 385 -6.37 -7.78 -20.66
N GLU A 386 -6.25 -6.48 -20.50
CA GLU A 386 -6.56 -5.51 -21.55
C GLU A 386 -5.59 -5.62 -22.74
N ARG A 387 -4.31 -5.95 -22.48
CA ARG A 387 -3.34 -6.26 -23.55
C ARG A 387 -3.67 -7.55 -24.28
N LEU A 388 -4.15 -8.60 -23.57
CA LEU A 388 -4.64 -9.82 -24.22
C LEU A 388 -5.83 -9.52 -25.14
N VAL A 389 -6.79 -8.70 -24.70
CA VAL A 389 -7.93 -8.29 -25.53
C VAL A 389 -7.47 -7.51 -26.77
N ASP A 390 -6.53 -6.57 -26.63
CA ASP A 390 -5.96 -5.83 -27.77
C ASP A 390 -5.20 -6.75 -28.74
N LEU A 391 -4.45 -7.71 -28.22
CA LEU A 391 -3.73 -8.69 -29.03
C LEU A 391 -4.69 -9.62 -29.75
N ALA A 392 -5.74 -10.11 -29.09
CA ALA A 392 -6.79 -10.92 -29.66
C ALA A 392 -7.50 -10.16 -30.81
N ALA A 393 -7.91 -8.92 -30.57
CA ALA A 393 -8.53 -8.10 -31.60
C ALA A 393 -7.63 -7.97 -32.84
N ARG A 394 -6.35 -7.67 -32.65
CA ARG A 394 -5.41 -7.47 -33.75
C ARG A 394 -5.03 -8.77 -34.48
N GLN A 395 -4.78 -9.87 -33.74
CA GLN A 395 -4.30 -11.13 -34.32
C GLN A 395 -5.42 -11.92 -35.00
N CYS A 396 -6.64 -11.83 -34.45
CA CYS A 396 -7.80 -12.57 -34.95
C CYS A 396 -8.73 -11.72 -35.85
N GLY A 397 -8.42 -10.43 -36.04
CA GLY A 397 -9.16 -9.56 -36.97
C GLY A 397 -10.47 -8.99 -36.42
N PHE A 398 -10.64 -8.94 -35.08
CA PHE A 398 -11.81 -8.34 -34.45
C PHE A 398 -11.64 -6.83 -34.24
N ASP A 399 -12.76 -6.09 -34.24
CA ASP A 399 -12.78 -4.72 -33.76
C ASP A 399 -12.57 -4.72 -32.23
N PRO A 400 -11.61 -3.92 -31.70
CA PRO A 400 -11.26 -3.98 -30.28
C PRO A 400 -12.38 -3.52 -29.33
N ILE A 401 -13.28 -2.63 -29.79
CA ILE A 401 -14.42 -2.17 -29.02
C ILE A 401 -15.55 -3.20 -29.05
N ALA A 402 -15.83 -3.73 -30.22
CA ALA A 402 -16.84 -4.77 -30.41
C ALA A 402 -16.47 -6.05 -29.62
N LEU A 403 -15.17 -6.44 -29.63
CA LEU A 403 -14.68 -7.59 -28.87
C LEU A 403 -14.88 -7.39 -27.34
N ARG A 404 -14.58 -6.21 -26.80
CA ARG A 404 -14.84 -5.87 -25.40
C ARG A 404 -16.33 -5.93 -25.09
N ARG A 405 -17.15 -5.26 -25.89
CA ARG A 405 -18.61 -5.20 -25.71
C ARG A 405 -19.25 -6.60 -25.71
N ARG A 406 -18.81 -7.48 -26.60
CA ARG A 406 -19.30 -8.86 -26.71
C ARG A 406 -19.13 -9.65 -25.41
N ASN A 407 -18.00 -9.42 -24.72
CA ASN A 407 -17.57 -10.22 -23.57
C ASN A 407 -17.76 -9.54 -22.22
N MET A 408 -18.24 -8.27 -22.17
CA MET A 408 -18.49 -7.61 -20.89
C MET A 408 -19.62 -8.28 -20.10
N ILE A 409 -19.41 -8.42 -18.79
CA ILE A 409 -20.44 -8.87 -17.83
C ILE A 409 -21.59 -7.87 -17.87
N ARG A 410 -22.81 -8.36 -18.02
CA ARG A 410 -24.00 -7.54 -18.15
C ARG A 410 -24.59 -7.18 -16.77
N PRO A 411 -25.28 -6.05 -16.61
CA PRO A 411 -25.91 -5.66 -15.35
C PRO A 411 -26.87 -6.71 -14.78
N GLY A 412 -27.57 -7.47 -15.67
CA GLY A 412 -28.49 -8.52 -15.26
C GLY A 412 -27.83 -9.80 -14.72
N GLU A 413 -26.50 -9.90 -14.82
CA GLU A 413 -25.72 -11.03 -14.29
C GLU A 413 -25.19 -10.76 -12.88
N MET A 414 -25.38 -9.53 -12.35
CA MET A 414 -24.95 -9.16 -11.00
C MET A 414 -25.90 -9.70 -9.91
N PRO A 415 -25.36 -10.21 -8.80
CA PRO A 415 -23.93 -10.40 -8.47
C PRO A 415 -23.30 -11.51 -9.31
N TYR A 416 -22.13 -11.24 -9.87
CA TYR A 416 -21.39 -12.15 -10.76
C TYR A 416 -20.20 -12.77 -10.03
N ALA A 417 -20.18 -14.10 -9.93
CA ALA A 417 -19.01 -14.85 -9.43
C ALA A 417 -18.06 -15.15 -10.60
N ASN A 418 -16.84 -14.59 -10.56
CA ASN A 418 -15.84 -14.90 -11.56
C ASN A 418 -15.22 -16.29 -11.34
N ALA A 419 -14.56 -16.82 -12.38
CA ALA A 419 -13.97 -18.15 -12.32
C ALA A 419 -12.72 -18.26 -11.39
N LEU A 420 -12.28 -17.16 -10.76
CA LEU A 420 -11.16 -17.11 -9.82
C LEU A 420 -11.59 -16.90 -8.35
N GLY A 421 -12.89 -17.01 -8.07
CA GLY A 421 -13.44 -17.02 -6.72
C GLY A 421 -13.90 -15.65 -6.18
N MET A 422 -13.80 -14.57 -6.98
CA MET A 422 -14.27 -13.25 -6.56
C MET A 422 -15.72 -13.01 -7.00
N THR A 423 -16.53 -12.37 -6.15
CA THR A 423 -17.90 -11.96 -6.48
C THR A 423 -17.96 -10.44 -6.71
N TYR A 424 -18.45 -10.03 -7.86
CA TYR A 424 -18.74 -8.64 -8.21
C TYR A 424 -20.17 -8.32 -7.86
N ASP A 425 -20.40 -7.31 -7.04
CA ASP A 425 -21.72 -6.97 -6.50
C ASP A 425 -22.53 -6.04 -7.42
N SER A 426 -21.85 -5.26 -8.27
CA SER A 426 -22.46 -4.25 -9.12
C SER A 426 -21.57 -3.90 -10.31
N GLY A 427 -22.16 -3.38 -11.39
CA GLY A 427 -21.44 -2.87 -12.55
C GLY A 427 -22.36 -2.64 -13.75
N THR A 428 -22.10 -1.55 -14.47
CA THR A 428 -22.71 -1.21 -15.77
C THR A 428 -21.60 -0.89 -16.77
N TYR A 429 -20.75 -1.89 -17.01
CA TYR A 429 -19.46 -1.70 -17.70
C TYR A 429 -19.61 -1.18 -19.12
N GLU A 430 -20.58 -1.71 -19.88
CA GLU A 430 -20.87 -1.28 -21.25
C GLU A 430 -21.32 0.19 -21.30
N ALA A 431 -22.23 0.60 -20.40
CA ALA A 431 -22.68 1.99 -20.35
C ALA A 431 -21.54 2.96 -19.98
N ALA A 432 -20.64 2.57 -19.08
CA ALA A 432 -19.46 3.36 -18.74
C ALA A 432 -18.50 3.48 -19.94
N MET A 433 -18.31 2.41 -20.72
CA MET A 433 -17.54 2.42 -21.95
C MET A 433 -18.18 3.36 -22.98
N ASP A 434 -19.48 3.26 -23.21
CA ASP A 434 -20.21 4.11 -24.18
C ASP A 434 -20.08 5.59 -23.84
N GLN A 435 -20.23 5.94 -22.56
CA GLN A 435 -20.04 7.31 -22.11
C GLN A 435 -18.60 7.79 -22.36
N CYS A 436 -17.60 6.96 -22.08
CA CYS A 436 -16.19 7.28 -22.33
C CYS A 436 -15.91 7.48 -23.82
N LEU A 437 -16.43 6.63 -24.69
CA LEU A 437 -16.28 6.73 -26.15
C LEU A 437 -16.91 8.03 -26.68
N GLY A 438 -18.10 8.40 -26.17
CA GLY A 438 -18.76 9.65 -26.53
C GLY A 438 -17.97 10.89 -26.10
N ILE A 439 -17.53 10.94 -24.84
CA ILE A 439 -16.73 12.07 -24.30
C ILE A 439 -15.39 12.22 -25.04
N SER A 440 -14.76 11.12 -25.45
CA SER A 440 -13.47 11.13 -26.15
C SER A 440 -13.58 11.51 -27.63
N ASP A 441 -14.79 11.63 -28.17
CA ASP A 441 -15.04 11.83 -29.61
C ASP A 441 -14.26 10.80 -30.46
N LEU A 442 -14.55 9.52 -30.24
CA LEU A 442 -13.86 8.43 -30.91
C LEU A 442 -13.99 8.55 -32.45
N ASP A 443 -15.17 8.92 -32.94
CA ASP A 443 -15.44 9.05 -34.37
C ASP A 443 -14.56 10.11 -35.05
N GLY A 444 -14.19 11.17 -34.32
CA GLY A 444 -13.24 12.20 -34.74
C GLY A 444 -11.77 11.80 -34.68
N PHE A 445 -11.43 10.64 -34.08
CA PHE A 445 -10.03 10.24 -33.89
C PHE A 445 -9.23 10.06 -35.19
N PRO A 446 -9.77 9.44 -36.29
CA PRO A 446 -9.04 9.32 -37.54
C PRO A 446 -8.61 10.67 -38.12
N ALA A 447 -9.48 11.68 -38.07
CA ALA A 447 -9.16 13.03 -38.55
C ALA A 447 -8.06 13.69 -37.69
N ARG A 448 -8.15 13.55 -36.34
CA ARG A 448 -7.11 14.05 -35.42
C ARG A 448 -5.77 13.34 -35.63
N LYS A 449 -5.79 12.06 -35.97
CA LYS A 449 -4.57 11.30 -36.27
C LYS A 449 -3.91 11.77 -37.57
N ALA A 450 -4.70 12.02 -38.60
CA ALA A 450 -4.23 12.54 -39.89
C ALA A 450 -3.61 13.95 -39.73
N ASP A 451 -4.31 14.88 -39.05
CA ASP A 451 -3.79 16.21 -38.73
C ASP A 451 -2.47 16.15 -37.96
N SER A 452 -2.36 15.22 -36.98
CA SER A 452 -1.11 15.04 -36.24
C SER A 452 0.03 14.55 -37.14
N ALA A 453 -0.26 13.62 -38.06
CA ALA A 453 0.74 13.10 -39.02
C ALA A 453 1.25 14.20 -39.96
N GLU A 454 0.35 15.07 -40.46
CA GLU A 454 0.73 16.23 -41.29
C GLU A 454 1.68 17.18 -40.56
N ARG A 455 1.58 17.26 -39.26
CA ARG A 455 2.48 18.07 -38.37
C ARG A 455 3.72 17.29 -37.92
N GLY A 456 3.98 16.09 -38.44
CA GLY A 456 5.10 15.23 -38.03
C GLY A 456 4.95 14.61 -36.64
N LEU A 457 3.74 14.54 -36.10
CA LEU A 457 3.44 13.96 -34.77
C LEU A 457 2.78 12.60 -34.92
N LEU A 458 3.06 11.71 -33.95
CA LEU A 458 2.39 10.41 -33.82
C LEU A 458 1.25 10.51 -32.80
N ARG A 459 0.04 10.11 -33.20
CA ARG A 459 -1.12 10.04 -32.32
C ARG A 459 -1.60 8.60 -32.18
N GLY A 460 -1.67 8.12 -30.95
CA GLY A 460 -2.18 6.79 -30.59
C GLY A 460 -3.55 6.86 -29.91
N LEU A 461 -4.26 5.74 -29.93
CA LEU A 461 -5.50 5.49 -29.20
C LEU A 461 -5.32 4.21 -28.38
N GLY A 462 -5.73 4.24 -27.14
CA GLY A 462 -5.85 3.08 -26.26
C GLY A 462 -7.17 3.10 -25.52
N ILE A 463 -7.75 1.93 -25.29
CA ILE A 463 -8.93 1.73 -24.47
C ILE A 463 -8.63 0.64 -23.46
N SER A 464 -9.10 0.83 -22.23
CA SER A 464 -8.99 -0.15 -21.15
C SER A 464 -10.27 -0.10 -20.30
N ALA A 465 -10.84 -1.26 -20.03
CA ALA A 465 -11.95 -1.40 -19.12
C ALA A 465 -11.47 -2.04 -17.81
N TYR A 466 -11.85 -1.48 -16.66
CA TYR A 466 -11.41 -2.02 -15.38
C TYR A 466 -12.51 -1.94 -14.32
N MET A 467 -12.33 -2.72 -13.29
CA MET A 467 -13.14 -2.67 -12.08
C MET A 467 -12.23 -2.54 -10.85
N GLU A 468 -12.75 -1.99 -9.76
CA GLU A 468 -12.05 -1.89 -8.49
C GLU A 468 -12.89 -2.53 -7.39
N THR A 469 -12.27 -3.27 -6.49
CA THR A 469 -12.92 -3.88 -5.34
C THR A 469 -12.61 -3.09 -4.08
N SER A 470 -13.66 -2.66 -3.37
CA SER A 470 -13.53 -1.92 -2.12
C SER A 470 -13.49 -2.89 -0.95
N THR A 471 -12.30 -3.31 -0.55
CA THR A 471 -12.04 -4.27 0.55
C THR A 471 -11.18 -3.66 1.66
N GLY A 472 -10.42 -4.45 2.40
CA GLY A 472 -9.49 -4.00 3.42
C GLY A 472 -10.00 -4.22 4.84
N ALA A 473 -9.35 -3.63 5.84
CA ALA A 473 -9.66 -3.83 7.26
C ALA A 473 -11.17 -3.60 7.55
N PRO A 474 -11.90 -4.59 8.11
CA PRO A 474 -13.37 -4.58 8.13
C PRO A 474 -13.97 -3.75 9.27
N ARG A 475 -13.14 -3.17 10.15
CA ARG A 475 -13.62 -2.44 11.32
C ARG A 475 -13.45 -0.94 11.15
N GLU A 476 -14.51 -0.18 11.48
CA GLU A 476 -14.49 1.27 11.62
C GLU A 476 -15.43 1.69 12.75
N ARG A 477 -15.13 2.83 13.38
CA ARG A 477 -15.95 3.43 14.44
C ARG A 477 -16.02 4.93 14.23
N THR A 478 -17.20 5.52 14.50
CA THR A 478 -17.36 6.96 14.64
C THR A 478 -18.01 7.32 15.97
N GLU A 479 -17.62 8.46 16.50
CA GLU A 479 -18.32 9.13 17.59
C GLU A 479 -18.69 10.54 17.10
N MET A 480 -19.97 10.89 17.24
CA MET A 480 -20.48 12.19 16.81
C MET A 480 -21.04 12.95 18.00
N THR A 481 -20.58 14.19 18.18
CA THR A 481 -21.02 15.05 19.27
C THR A 481 -21.55 16.37 18.69
N VAL A 482 -22.83 16.64 18.90
CA VAL A 482 -23.43 17.95 18.60
C VAL A 482 -23.14 18.90 19.77
N ARG A 483 -22.44 19.97 19.49
CA ARG A 483 -22.06 21.00 20.47
C ARG A 483 -23.17 22.05 20.61
N PRO A 484 -23.29 22.72 21.77
CA PRO A 484 -24.29 23.77 21.97
C PRO A 484 -24.24 24.90 20.95
N GLU A 485 -23.05 25.22 20.43
CA GLU A 485 -22.86 26.24 19.38
C GLU A 485 -23.23 25.77 17.97
N GLY A 486 -23.78 24.56 17.82
CA GLY A 486 -24.21 23.99 16.54
C GLY A 486 -23.09 23.28 15.75
N ARG A 487 -21.86 23.20 16.27
CA ARG A 487 -20.78 22.42 15.67
C ARG A 487 -21.00 20.93 15.88
N ILE A 488 -20.63 20.12 14.90
CA ILE A 488 -20.66 18.66 14.98
C ILE A 488 -19.24 18.14 14.94
N ASP A 489 -18.75 17.63 16.06
CA ASP A 489 -17.47 16.94 16.14
C ASP A 489 -17.65 15.48 15.73
N VAL A 490 -16.83 15.00 14.79
CA VAL A 490 -16.84 13.64 14.25
C VAL A 490 -15.48 13.00 14.46
N VAL A 491 -15.38 12.08 15.41
CA VAL A 491 -14.19 11.27 15.64
C VAL A 491 -14.26 10.03 14.77
N ILE A 492 -13.22 9.77 13.97
CA ILE A 492 -13.17 8.61 13.07
C ILE A 492 -11.74 8.14 12.80
N GLY A 493 -11.57 6.84 12.55
CA GLY A 493 -10.25 6.21 12.42
C GLY A 493 -9.62 6.28 11.03
N THR A 494 -10.32 6.83 10.01
CA THR A 494 -9.75 7.01 8.68
C THR A 494 -8.93 8.30 8.64
N LEU A 495 -7.63 8.20 8.33
CA LEU A 495 -6.72 9.35 8.24
C LEU A 495 -6.58 9.78 6.77
N SER A 496 -6.80 11.06 6.48
CA SER A 496 -6.58 11.61 5.13
C SER A 496 -5.08 11.72 4.82
N ALA A 497 -4.71 11.35 3.60
CA ALA A 497 -3.39 11.59 3.03
C ALA A 497 -3.50 12.34 1.68
N GLY A 498 -4.44 13.29 1.60
CA GLY A 498 -4.78 14.08 0.43
C GLY A 498 -6.14 13.77 -0.20
N GLN A 499 -6.91 12.78 0.33
CA GLN A 499 -8.20 12.38 -0.26
C GLN A 499 -9.35 13.36 0.03
N GLY A 500 -9.15 14.36 0.89
CA GLY A 500 -10.18 15.37 1.15
C GLY A 500 -11.27 14.91 2.12
N HIS A 501 -10.96 14.13 3.13
CA HIS A 501 -11.96 13.56 4.05
C HIS A 501 -12.69 14.66 4.86
N GLU A 502 -12.02 15.77 5.23
CA GLU A 502 -12.67 16.86 5.94
C GLU A 502 -13.83 17.47 5.14
N THR A 503 -13.71 17.47 3.82
CA THR A 503 -14.74 17.92 2.90
C THR A 503 -15.77 16.85 2.61
N SER A 504 -15.33 15.68 2.14
CA SER A 504 -16.25 14.65 1.66
C SER A 504 -17.12 14.06 2.78
N PHE A 505 -16.60 13.91 3.99
CA PHE A 505 -17.40 13.46 5.14
C PHE A 505 -18.33 14.57 5.64
N ALA A 506 -17.92 15.83 5.55
CA ALA A 506 -18.82 16.95 5.85
C ALA A 506 -19.99 17.01 4.87
N GLN A 507 -19.79 16.73 3.56
CA GLN A 507 -20.87 16.65 2.58
C GLN A 507 -21.93 15.59 2.94
N LEU A 508 -21.50 14.43 3.46
CA LEU A 508 -22.43 13.39 3.93
C LEU A 508 -23.34 13.93 5.05
N LEU A 509 -22.78 14.61 6.04
CA LEU A 509 -23.55 15.16 7.16
C LEU A 509 -24.40 16.36 6.75
N THR A 510 -23.91 17.20 5.83
CA THR A 510 -24.70 18.27 5.22
C THR A 510 -25.93 17.72 4.53
N GLU A 511 -25.79 16.60 3.80
CA GLU A 511 -26.93 15.91 3.16
C GLU A 511 -27.91 15.33 4.17
N TRP A 512 -27.40 14.63 5.18
CA TRP A 512 -28.25 13.85 6.09
C TRP A 512 -28.86 14.64 7.25
N LEU A 513 -28.21 15.69 7.72
CA LEU A 513 -28.63 16.51 8.87
C LEU A 513 -29.13 17.91 8.47
N ASP A 514 -29.04 18.27 7.19
CA ASP A 514 -29.40 19.61 6.69
C ASP A 514 -28.63 20.75 7.41
N VAL A 515 -27.33 20.55 7.63
CA VAL A 515 -26.43 21.51 8.29
C VAL A 515 -25.43 22.10 7.31
N PRO A 516 -24.93 23.33 7.52
CA PRO A 516 -23.88 23.90 6.68
C PRO A 516 -22.58 23.07 6.75
N LEU A 517 -21.87 22.94 5.63
CA LEU A 517 -20.59 22.21 5.53
C LEU A 517 -19.56 22.65 6.58
N GLY A 518 -19.54 23.95 6.89
CA GLY A 518 -18.61 24.54 7.85
C GLY A 518 -18.81 24.13 9.30
N THR A 519 -19.98 23.59 9.66
CA THR A 519 -20.28 23.18 11.05
C THR A 519 -19.66 21.84 11.42
N VAL A 520 -19.27 21.01 10.44
CA VAL A 520 -18.69 19.69 10.67
C VAL A 520 -17.19 19.82 10.95
N ASN A 521 -16.74 19.29 12.06
CA ASN A 521 -15.34 19.24 12.48
C ASN A 521 -14.87 17.78 12.56
N LEU A 522 -13.99 17.37 11.65
CA LEU A 522 -13.44 16.03 11.60
C LEU A 522 -12.24 15.92 12.55
N ILE A 523 -12.24 14.91 13.42
CA ILE A 523 -11.18 14.61 14.37
C ILE A 523 -10.61 13.24 14.07
N THR A 524 -9.34 13.20 13.68
CA THR A 524 -8.61 11.99 13.29
C THR A 524 -7.18 12.03 13.81
N GLY A 525 -6.44 10.94 13.65
CA GLY A 525 -4.97 10.96 13.74
C GLY A 525 -4.37 11.06 15.14
N ASP A 526 -5.12 10.81 16.23
CA ASP A 526 -4.60 10.77 17.60
C ASP A 526 -5.21 9.60 18.35
N THR A 527 -4.40 8.64 18.79
CA THR A 527 -4.89 7.42 19.46
C THR A 527 -5.38 7.63 20.89
N ASP A 528 -5.19 8.80 21.49
CA ASP A 528 -5.85 9.15 22.76
C ASP A 528 -7.32 9.54 22.53
N ILE A 529 -7.72 9.81 21.28
CA ILE A 529 -9.08 10.16 20.89
C ILE A 529 -9.69 9.06 20.01
N VAL A 530 -8.92 8.54 19.06
CA VAL A 530 -9.35 7.53 18.08
C VAL A 530 -9.00 6.14 18.62
N ALA A 531 -9.96 5.47 19.24
CA ALA A 531 -9.75 4.15 19.84
C ALA A 531 -9.77 3.01 18.83
N VAL A 532 -10.57 3.13 17.75
CA VAL A 532 -10.76 2.09 16.71
C VAL A 532 -10.71 2.74 15.34
N GLY A 533 -10.03 2.09 14.38
CA GLY A 533 -10.00 2.53 13.00
C GLY A 533 -9.04 1.71 12.15
N GLY A 534 -9.45 1.39 10.94
CA GLY A 534 -8.66 0.62 9.97
C GLY A 534 -7.74 1.48 9.09
N GLY A 535 -7.78 2.81 9.21
CA GLY A 535 -7.03 3.72 8.34
C GLY A 535 -7.62 3.91 6.94
N SER A 536 -6.86 4.57 6.07
CA SER A 536 -7.27 4.90 4.70
C SER A 536 -6.55 4.03 3.68
N HIS A 537 -7.25 3.06 3.11
CA HIS A 537 -6.77 2.20 2.03
C HIS A 537 -7.92 1.46 1.34
N SER A 538 -7.69 0.84 0.18
CA SER A 538 -8.59 -0.09 -0.51
C SER A 538 -10.04 0.41 -0.68
N GLY A 539 -10.25 1.70 -0.91
CA GLY A 539 -11.59 2.29 -1.06
C GLY A 539 -12.46 2.30 0.20
N ARG A 540 -11.95 1.78 1.34
CA ARG A 540 -12.74 1.58 2.57
C ARG A 540 -13.20 2.88 3.25
N SER A 541 -12.46 3.97 3.11
CA SER A 541 -12.73 5.20 3.87
C SER A 541 -14.16 5.70 3.66
N MET A 542 -14.54 6.03 2.43
CA MET A 542 -15.90 6.51 2.16
C MET A 542 -16.96 5.45 2.43
N ARG A 543 -16.68 4.19 2.05
CA ARG A 543 -17.63 3.07 2.23
C ARG A 543 -17.93 2.81 3.70
N LEU A 544 -16.91 2.55 4.52
CA LEU A 544 -17.13 2.20 5.94
C LEU A 544 -17.45 3.43 6.79
N ALA A 545 -16.76 4.57 6.55
CA ALA A 545 -17.09 5.80 7.24
C ALA A 545 -18.51 6.27 6.91
N GLY A 546 -18.94 6.18 5.66
CA GLY A 546 -20.31 6.50 5.26
C GLY A 546 -21.34 5.66 6.02
N VAL A 547 -21.12 4.35 6.13
CA VAL A 547 -22.03 3.46 6.88
C VAL A 547 -22.09 3.84 8.36
N VAL A 548 -20.94 3.92 9.06
CA VAL A 548 -20.94 4.20 10.51
C VAL A 548 -21.40 5.61 10.84
N MET A 549 -21.10 6.60 9.97
CA MET A 549 -21.61 7.97 10.12
C MET A 549 -23.12 8.05 9.85
N GLY A 550 -23.64 7.34 8.86
CA GLY A 550 -25.09 7.24 8.61
C GLY A 550 -25.83 6.67 9.82
N MET A 551 -25.35 5.55 10.38
CA MET A 551 -25.91 4.96 11.60
C MET A 551 -25.87 5.94 12.79
N ALA A 552 -24.78 6.68 12.97
CA ALA A 552 -24.68 7.69 14.03
C ALA A 552 -25.61 8.87 13.79
N THR A 553 -25.82 9.28 12.54
CA THR A 553 -26.77 10.31 12.13
C THR A 553 -28.20 9.94 12.50
N ASP A 554 -28.63 8.72 12.20
CA ASP A 554 -29.96 8.21 12.57
C ASP A 554 -30.19 8.29 14.08
N ILE A 555 -29.17 7.91 14.88
CA ILE A 555 -29.23 7.99 16.34
C ILE A 555 -29.37 9.46 16.81
N ILE A 556 -28.65 10.40 16.18
CA ILE A 556 -28.74 11.84 16.51
C ILE A 556 -30.14 12.38 16.21
N ILE A 557 -30.69 12.06 15.03
CA ILE A 557 -32.04 12.46 14.63
C ILE A 557 -33.08 11.95 15.64
N GLU A 558 -33.01 10.68 16.03
CA GLU A 558 -33.92 10.10 17.01
C GLU A 558 -33.80 10.74 18.41
N LYS A 559 -32.58 11.10 18.83
CA LYS A 559 -32.38 11.85 20.09
C LYS A 559 -32.93 13.27 20.01
N GLY A 560 -32.81 13.93 18.88
CA GLY A 560 -33.31 15.30 18.67
C GLY A 560 -34.84 15.38 18.62
N LYS A 561 -35.54 14.30 18.28
CA LYS A 561 -37.01 14.21 18.33
C LYS A 561 -37.59 14.06 19.73
N ARG A 562 -36.79 13.69 20.71
CA ARG A 562 -37.16 13.53 22.15
C ARG A 562 -36.93 14.81 22.92
#